data_0a42b7fc579d5fc8373bd5f4e49f8b07
#
_entry.id   0a42b7fc579d5fc8373bd5f4e49f8b07
#
_cell.length_a   1.000
_cell.length_b   1.000
_cell.length_c   1.000
_cell.angle_alpha   90.00
_cell.angle_beta   90.00
_cell.angle_gamma   90.00
#
_symmetry.space_group_name_H-M   'P 1'
#
loop_
_entity.id
_entity.type
_entity.pdbx_description
1 polymer ?
#
loop_
_entity_poly.entity_id
_entity_poly.type
_entity_poly.pdbx_seq_one_letter_code
_entity_poly.pdbx_strand_id
1 'polypeptide(L)'
;MIHHHSQTLRQSIAPAVLKSLTYQLLNGLLYLHDAHIIHRDLKPANILITSSGVVKIGDLGLARLTHQPLMPLVAGDKVVVTIWYRAPELLLGAKHYNKAVDIWAVGCVMAELASLRPIFKGEEAKLDSKKNVPFQKDQLLKIFEILGTPSGTLTMLIMGAEQKFTRMGEQNASGQRSKTSPSTRA
;
A
#
# COMPACT_ATOMS: atom_id res chain seq x y z
N MET A 1 11.31 15.81 -5.49
CA MET A 1 12.74 15.53 -5.16
C MET A 1 13.27 14.30 -5.89
N ILE A 2 12.73 13.08 -5.69
CA ILE A 2 13.22 11.85 -6.37
C ILE A 2 13.28 12.04 -7.89
N HIS A 3 12.19 12.50 -8.48
CA HIS A 3 12.11 12.75 -9.91
C HIS A 3 13.16 13.75 -10.40
N HIS A 4 13.38 14.82 -9.64
CA HIS A 4 14.40 15.83 -9.96
C HIS A 4 15.82 15.25 -9.92
N HIS A 5 16.17 14.48 -8.88
CA HIS A 5 17.49 13.82 -8.79
C HIS A 5 17.66 12.74 -9.86
N SER A 6 16.63 11.92 -10.13
CA SER A 6 16.69 10.83 -11.10
C SER A 6 16.75 11.32 -12.54
N GLN A 7 15.90 12.26 -12.92
CA GLN A 7 15.75 12.69 -14.32
C GLN A 7 16.56 13.94 -14.69
N THR A 8 16.68 14.88 -13.78
CA THR A 8 17.33 16.16 -14.06
C THR A 8 18.82 16.12 -13.69
N LEU A 9 19.16 15.75 -12.47
CA LEU A 9 20.54 15.78 -12.00
C LEU A 9 21.30 14.49 -12.27
N ARG A 10 20.62 13.35 -12.42
CA ARG A 10 21.22 12.01 -12.52
C ARG A 10 22.24 11.70 -11.41
N GLN A 11 22.02 12.27 -10.22
CA GLN A 11 22.90 12.15 -9.07
C GLN A 11 22.15 11.50 -7.91
N SER A 12 22.83 10.62 -7.19
CA SER A 12 22.32 10.04 -5.96
C SER A 12 22.15 11.10 -4.87
N ILE A 13 21.20 10.87 -3.98
CA ILE A 13 21.00 11.72 -2.81
C ILE A 13 22.12 11.43 -1.81
N ALA A 14 22.77 12.49 -1.31
CA ALA A 14 23.84 12.33 -0.33
C ALA A 14 23.35 11.58 0.93
N PRO A 15 24.13 10.65 1.49
CA PRO A 15 23.71 9.85 2.65
C PRO A 15 23.24 10.68 3.85
N ALA A 16 23.86 11.83 4.10
CA ALA A 16 23.44 12.73 5.18
C ALA A 16 22.05 13.32 4.94
N VAL A 17 21.72 13.66 3.69
CA VAL A 17 20.40 14.16 3.30
C VAL A 17 19.37 13.03 3.41
N LEU A 18 19.69 11.83 2.91
CA LEU A 18 18.82 10.65 3.03
C LEU A 18 18.50 10.36 4.51
N LYS A 19 19.53 10.35 5.36
CA LYS A 19 19.36 10.16 6.81
C LYS A 19 18.43 11.22 7.42
N SER A 20 18.66 12.50 7.10
CA SER A 20 17.85 13.60 7.61
C SER A 20 16.37 13.48 7.18
N LEU A 21 16.12 13.20 5.91
CA LEU A 21 14.77 13.06 5.37
C LEU A 21 14.05 11.86 6.00
N THR A 22 14.72 10.72 6.12
CA THR A 22 14.16 9.52 6.76
C THR A 22 13.85 9.77 8.23
N TYR A 23 14.74 10.43 8.96
CA TYR A 23 14.53 10.78 10.36
C TYR A 23 13.31 11.70 10.54
N GLN A 24 13.19 12.74 9.73
CA GLN A 24 12.05 13.66 9.79
C GLN A 24 10.73 12.94 9.45
N LEU A 25 10.74 12.05 8.45
CA LEU A 25 9.58 11.27 8.07
C LEU A 25 9.14 10.34 9.21
N LEU A 26 10.08 9.64 9.85
CA LEU A 26 9.80 8.78 11.01
C LEU A 26 9.25 9.58 12.20
N ASN A 27 9.77 10.77 12.46
CA ASN A 27 9.25 11.65 13.52
C ASN A 27 7.82 12.12 13.24
N GLY A 28 7.52 12.52 11.99
CA GLY A 28 6.16 12.87 11.59
C GLY A 28 5.21 11.67 11.71
N LEU A 29 5.68 10.49 11.36
CA LEU A 29 4.90 9.26 11.48
C LEU A 29 4.69 8.85 12.94
N LEU A 30 5.68 9.00 13.80
CA LEU A 30 5.56 8.77 15.24
C LEU A 30 4.42 9.62 15.83
N TYR A 31 4.37 10.90 15.47
CA TYR A 31 3.29 11.80 15.90
C TYR A 31 1.89 11.28 15.51
N LEU A 32 1.73 10.82 14.25
CA LEU A 32 0.46 10.23 13.79
C LEU A 32 0.14 8.95 14.57
N HIS A 33 1.13 8.10 14.77
CA HIS A 33 0.98 6.84 15.46
C HIS A 33 0.67 6.99 16.95
N ASP A 34 1.20 8.02 17.62
CA ASP A 34 0.87 8.35 19.01
C ASP A 34 -0.55 8.92 19.11
N ALA A 35 -1.00 9.64 18.09
CA ALA A 35 -2.39 10.06 17.95
C ALA A 35 -3.34 8.93 17.50
N HIS A 36 -2.89 7.66 17.50
CA HIS A 36 -3.65 6.49 17.06
C HIS A 36 -4.09 6.53 15.59
N ILE A 37 -3.37 7.22 14.73
CA ILE A 37 -3.66 7.34 13.30
C ILE A 37 -2.67 6.45 12.53
N ILE A 38 -3.18 5.58 11.65
CA ILE A 38 -2.42 4.89 10.63
C ILE A 38 -2.68 5.60 9.30
N HIS A 39 -1.63 5.98 8.58
CA HIS A 39 -1.71 6.73 7.33
C HIS A 39 -2.19 5.85 6.16
N ARG A 40 -1.63 4.66 5.98
CA ARG A 40 -1.98 3.61 5.02
C ARG A 40 -1.66 3.88 3.54
N ASP A 41 -1.28 5.09 3.17
CA ASP A 41 -0.94 5.47 1.79
C ASP A 41 0.35 6.31 1.74
N LEU A 42 1.36 5.96 2.53
CA LEU A 42 2.65 6.60 2.44
C LEU A 42 3.34 6.22 1.12
N LYS A 43 3.71 7.24 0.36
CA LYS A 43 4.42 7.14 -0.93
C LYS A 43 5.09 8.49 -1.22
N PRO A 44 6.06 8.57 -2.14
CA PRO A 44 6.74 9.83 -2.45
C PRO A 44 5.81 10.99 -2.79
N ALA A 45 4.67 10.73 -3.45
CA ALA A 45 3.70 11.77 -3.82
C ALA A 45 3.05 12.45 -2.59
N ASN A 46 2.94 11.72 -1.47
CA ASN A 46 2.33 12.18 -0.22
C ASN A 46 3.36 12.71 0.79
N ILE A 47 4.64 12.79 0.39
CA ILE A 47 5.72 13.32 1.22
C ILE A 47 6.24 14.62 0.58
N LEU A 48 5.90 15.72 1.21
CA LEU A 48 6.24 17.05 0.76
C LEU A 48 7.52 17.52 1.45
N ILE A 49 8.33 18.32 0.74
CA ILE A 49 9.54 18.93 1.30
C ILE A 49 9.48 20.41 1.02
N THR A 50 9.57 21.22 2.08
CA THR A 50 9.62 22.69 1.95
C THR A 50 10.95 23.14 1.33
N SER A 51 11.02 24.41 0.90
CA SER A 51 12.27 25.02 0.43
C SER A 51 13.36 25.04 1.49
N SER A 52 12.99 25.06 2.77
CA SER A 52 13.91 24.98 3.91
C SER A 52 14.32 23.53 4.29
N GLY A 53 13.89 22.51 3.52
CA GLY A 53 14.25 21.11 3.76
C GLY A 53 13.41 20.40 4.82
N VAL A 54 12.27 20.98 5.23
CA VAL A 54 11.37 20.35 6.22
C VAL A 54 10.43 19.36 5.54
N VAL A 55 10.39 18.12 6.04
CA VAL A 55 9.47 17.07 5.57
C VAL A 55 8.07 17.25 6.17
N LYS A 56 7.06 17.11 5.34
CA LYS A 56 5.64 17.14 5.72
C LYS A 56 4.94 15.91 5.15
N ILE A 57 4.21 15.17 5.99
CA ILE A 57 3.32 14.08 5.56
C ILE A 57 1.99 14.71 5.14
N GLY A 58 1.54 14.41 3.93
CA GLY A 58 0.29 14.92 3.36
C GLY A 58 -0.66 13.78 2.98
N ASP A 59 -1.88 14.16 2.61
CA ASP A 59 -2.95 13.27 2.12
C ASP A 59 -3.36 12.16 3.12
N LEU A 60 -4.15 12.58 4.12
CA LEU A 60 -4.75 11.67 5.10
C LEU A 60 -6.08 11.02 4.61
N GLY A 61 -6.39 11.08 3.32
CA GLY A 61 -7.64 10.57 2.75
C GLY A 61 -7.91 9.09 3.03
N LEU A 62 -6.86 8.29 3.13
CA LEU A 62 -6.94 6.86 3.48
C LEU A 62 -6.62 6.56 4.96
N ALA A 63 -6.34 7.57 5.78
CA ALA A 63 -5.98 7.35 7.19
C ALA A 63 -7.12 6.75 8.02
N ARG A 64 -6.76 6.00 9.06
CA ARG A 64 -7.73 5.38 9.99
C ARG A 64 -7.22 5.45 11.43
N LEU A 65 -8.18 5.47 12.36
CA LEU A 65 -7.91 5.40 13.80
C LEU A 65 -7.72 3.95 14.24
N THR A 66 -6.69 3.66 15.04
CA THR A 66 -6.32 2.29 15.43
C THR A 66 -7.28 1.65 16.46
N HIS A 67 -8.07 2.44 17.18
CA HIS A 67 -9.04 1.96 18.16
C HIS A 67 -10.41 1.58 17.54
N GLN A 68 -10.60 1.81 16.24
CA GLN A 68 -11.78 1.34 15.51
C GLN A 68 -11.48 0.00 14.84
N PRO A 69 -12.50 -0.88 14.65
CA PRO A 69 -12.32 -2.08 13.85
C PRO A 69 -11.73 -1.71 12.49
N LEU A 70 -10.52 -2.22 12.20
CA LEU A 70 -9.84 -1.91 10.96
C LEU A 70 -10.54 -2.65 9.82
N MET A 71 -11.25 -1.91 9.00
CA MET A 71 -11.84 -2.42 7.77
C MET A 71 -10.73 -2.75 6.76
N PRO A 72 -10.83 -3.84 5.99
CA PRO A 72 -9.91 -4.09 4.90
C PRO A 72 -9.86 -2.88 3.96
N LEU A 73 -8.69 -2.52 3.46
CA LEU A 73 -8.50 -1.44 2.46
C LEU A 73 -9.41 -1.58 1.24
N VAL A 74 -9.89 -2.79 1.00
CA VAL A 74 -10.69 -3.20 -0.17
C VAL A 74 -12.18 -2.89 -0.03
N ALA A 75 -12.69 -2.73 1.19
CA ALA A 75 -14.12 -2.54 1.40
C ALA A 75 -14.51 -1.05 1.25
N GLY A 76 -14.53 -0.55 0.03
CA GLY A 76 -15.06 0.77 -0.31
C GLY A 76 -14.09 1.77 -0.94
N ASP A 77 -12.79 1.57 -0.81
CA ASP A 77 -11.79 2.48 -1.38
C ASP A 77 -11.54 2.08 -2.85
N LYS A 78 -12.34 2.64 -3.77
CA LYS A 78 -12.21 2.47 -5.23
C LYS A 78 -10.97 3.17 -5.82
N VAL A 79 -9.96 3.44 -5.02
CA VAL A 79 -8.83 4.24 -5.45
C VAL A 79 -7.80 3.33 -6.10
N VAL A 80 -7.43 3.65 -7.32
CA VAL A 80 -6.19 3.21 -7.96
C VAL A 80 -5.04 3.75 -7.11
N VAL A 81 -4.64 2.97 -6.11
CA VAL A 81 -3.56 3.32 -5.20
C VAL A 81 -2.30 2.63 -5.70
N THR A 82 -1.23 3.36 -5.90
CA THR A 82 0.08 2.79 -6.21
C THR A 82 0.44 1.69 -5.21
N ILE A 83 0.53 0.45 -5.67
CA ILE A 83 0.71 -0.74 -4.81
C ILE A 83 2.16 -0.97 -4.36
N TRP A 84 3.13 -0.23 -4.95
CA TRP A 84 4.57 -0.45 -4.78
C TRP A 84 5.09 -0.26 -3.35
N TYR A 85 4.34 0.47 -2.52
CA TYR A 85 4.68 0.78 -1.12
C TYR A 85 3.81 0.00 -0.13
N ARG A 86 2.96 -0.91 -0.63
CA ARG A 86 2.00 -1.64 0.19
C ARG A 86 2.67 -2.83 0.88
N ALA A 87 2.44 -2.95 2.19
CA ALA A 87 2.97 -4.04 3.00
C ALA A 87 2.43 -5.41 2.56
N PRO A 88 3.24 -6.50 2.67
CA PRO A 88 2.86 -7.83 2.20
C PRO A 88 1.55 -8.35 2.80
N GLU A 89 1.31 -8.10 4.09
CA GLU A 89 0.08 -8.51 4.76
C GLU A 89 -1.16 -7.85 4.14
N LEU A 90 -1.06 -6.62 3.68
CA LEU A 90 -2.15 -5.95 2.98
C LEU A 90 -2.38 -6.53 1.58
N LEU A 91 -1.30 -6.88 0.87
CA LEU A 91 -1.37 -7.56 -0.43
C LEU A 91 -2.01 -8.95 -0.30
N LEU A 92 -1.77 -9.63 0.82
CA LEU A 92 -2.37 -10.93 1.18
C LEU A 92 -3.80 -10.80 1.72
N GLY A 93 -4.35 -9.59 1.79
CA GLY A 93 -5.72 -9.32 2.22
C GLY A 93 -5.94 -9.50 3.71
N ALA A 94 -4.95 -9.20 4.55
CA ALA A 94 -5.13 -9.18 5.99
C ALA A 94 -6.25 -8.23 6.38
N LYS A 95 -7.16 -8.71 7.23
CA LYS A 95 -8.25 -7.90 7.79
C LYS A 95 -7.80 -7.10 9.01
N HIS A 96 -6.78 -7.59 9.69
CA HIS A 96 -6.19 -6.97 10.88
C HIS A 96 -4.73 -6.64 10.57
N TYR A 97 -4.36 -5.40 10.72
CA TYR A 97 -3.01 -4.86 10.54
C TYR A 97 -2.79 -3.71 11.54
N ASN A 98 -1.57 -3.30 11.71
CA ASN A 98 -1.18 -2.28 12.68
C ASN A 98 -0.32 -1.19 12.03
N LYS A 99 0.27 -0.35 12.86
CA LYS A 99 1.16 0.76 12.46
C LYS A 99 2.35 0.31 11.60
N ALA A 100 2.74 -0.97 11.63
CA ALA A 100 3.86 -1.50 10.87
C ALA A 100 3.69 -1.37 9.34
N VAL A 101 2.46 -1.29 8.83
CA VAL A 101 2.21 -1.07 7.41
C VAL A 101 2.79 0.26 6.90
N ASP A 102 2.76 1.29 7.75
CA ASP A 102 3.36 2.60 7.44
C ASP A 102 4.88 2.56 7.53
N ILE A 103 5.44 1.80 8.49
CA ILE A 103 6.89 1.60 8.61
C ILE A 103 7.45 0.88 7.39
N TRP A 104 6.73 -0.14 6.87
CA TRP A 104 7.06 -0.78 5.60
C TRP A 104 7.14 0.24 4.46
N ALA A 105 6.14 1.10 4.34
CA ALA A 105 6.10 2.14 3.30
C ALA A 105 7.27 3.13 3.43
N VAL A 106 7.65 3.53 4.66
CA VAL A 106 8.86 4.36 4.90
C VAL A 106 10.11 3.65 4.42
N GLY A 107 10.25 2.34 4.68
CA GLY A 107 11.36 1.53 4.16
C GLY A 107 11.44 1.54 2.63
N CYS A 108 10.30 1.38 1.96
CA CYS A 108 10.21 1.47 0.49
C CYS A 108 10.63 2.86 -0.02
N VAL A 109 10.16 3.93 0.61
CA VAL A 109 10.52 5.32 0.25
C VAL A 109 12.00 5.57 0.47
N MET A 110 12.56 5.13 1.59
CA MET A 110 13.99 5.26 1.89
C MET A 110 14.85 4.55 0.82
N ALA A 111 14.48 3.32 0.46
CA ALA A 111 15.17 2.57 -0.58
C ALA A 111 15.07 3.26 -1.95
N GLU A 112 13.92 3.83 -2.28
CA GLU A 112 13.73 4.60 -3.52
C GLU A 112 14.53 5.90 -3.51
N LEU A 113 14.64 6.61 -2.39
CA LEU A 113 15.50 7.79 -2.26
C LEU A 113 16.99 7.43 -2.48
N ALA A 114 17.42 6.26 -2.01
CA ALA A 114 18.81 5.79 -2.17
C ALA A 114 19.10 5.34 -3.61
N SER A 115 18.16 4.64 -4.26
CA SER A 115 18.35 4.03 -5.59
C SER A 115 17.78 4.87 -6.74
N LEU A 116 17.01 5.92 -6.44
CA LEU A 116 16.25 6.77 -7.38
C LEU A 116 15.25 6.01 -8.25
N ARG A 117 14.81 4.84 -7.79
CA ARG A 117 13.79 4.00 -8.43
C ARG A 117 13.02 3.21 -7.36
N PRO A 118 11.73 2.94 -7.58
CA PRO A 118 10.96 2.08 -6.66
C PRO A 118 11.63 0.72 -6.52
N ILE A 119 11.81 0.26 -5.26
CA ILE A 119 12.47 -1.02 -4.99
C ILE A 119 11.58 -2.21 -5.38
N PHE A 120 10.27 -2.12 -5.14
CA PHE A 120 9.29 -3.16 -5.46
C PHE A 120 8.31 -2.65 -6.51
N LYS A 121 8.72 -2.61 -7.78
CA LYS A 121 7.89 -2.13 -8.89
C LYS A 121 7.20 -3.31 -9.56
N GLY A 122 6.08 -3.76 -9.01
CA GLY A 122 5.19 -4.75 -9.61
C GLY A 122 4.19 -4.12 -10.58
N GLU A 123 3.66 -4.93 -11.48
CA GLU A 123 2.56 -4.55 -12.36
C GLU A 123 1.24 -4.62 -11.59
N GLU A 124 0.42 -3.59 -11.73
CA GLU A 124 -0.88 -3.55 -11.10
C GLU A 124 -1.87 -4.43 -11.87
N ALA A 125 -2.46 -5.40 -11.17
CA ALA A 125 -3.52 -6.22 -11.75
C ALA A 125 -4.76 -5.36 -12.00
N LYS A 126 -5.29 -5.41 -13.23
CA LYS A 126 -6.46 -4.62 -13.65
C LYS A 126 -7.73 -5.08 -12.92
N LEU A 127 -8.60 -4.12 -12.61
CA LEU A 127 -9.94 -4.41 -12.11
C LEU A 127 -10.70 -5.25 -13.13
N ASP A 128 -11.39 -6.29 -12.66
CA ASP A 128 -12.31 -7.02 -13.52
C ASP A 128 -13.58 -6.19 -13.82
N SER A 129 -14.39 -6.67 -14.78
CA SER A 129 -15.66 -6.03 -15.16
C SER A 129 -16.66 -5.93 -14.00
N LYS A 130 -16.48 -6.72 -12.92
CA LYS A 130 -17.29 -6.75 -11.71
C LYS A 130 -16.80 -5.81 -10.62
N LYS A 131 -15.76 -4.99 -10.91
CA LYS A 131 -15.13 -4.05 -9.96
C LYS A 131 -14.59 -4.71 -8.69
N ASN A 132 -14.23 -5.99 -8.75
CA ASN A 132 -13.52 -6.65 -7.66
C ASN A 132 -12.07 -6.18 -7.63
N VAL A 133 -11.53 -5.99 -6.43
CA VAL A 133 -10.11 -5.68 -6.29
C VAL A 133 -9.32 -6.96 -6.53
N PRO A 134 -8.49 -6.99 -7.58
CA PRO A 134 -7.75 -8.19 -7.92
C PRO A 134 -6.62 -8.44 -6.93
N PHE A 135 -6.23 -9.71 -6.80
CA PHE A 135 -5.04 -10.08 -6.07
C PHE A 135 -3.78 -9.58 -6.79
N GLN A 136 -2.96 -8.81 -6.09
CA GLN A 136 -1.76 -8.17 -6.63
C GLN A 136 -0.55 -9.13 -6.57
N LYS A 137 -0.61 -10.22 -7.34
CA LYS A 137 0.39 -11.30 -7.32
C LYS A 137 1.77 -10.81 -7.72
N ASP A 138 1.87 -10.04 -8.80
CA ASP A 138 3.15 -9.58 -9.32
C ASP A 138 3.87 -8.68 -8.32
N GLN A 139 3.14 -7.78 -7.66
CA GLN A 139 3.69 -6.94 -6.59
C GLN A 139 4.27 -7.78 -5.44
N LEU A 140 3.59 -8.84 -5.03
CA LEU A 140 4.06 -9.72 -3.98
C LEU A 140 5.31 -10.50 -4.40
N LEU A 141 5.35 -10.99 -5.65
CA LEU A 141 6.53 -11.66 -6.21
C LEU A 141 7.74 -10.73 -6.26
N LYS A 142 7.57 -9.44 -6.63
CA LYS A 142 8.67 -8.47 -6.61
C LYS A 142 9.26 -8.26 -5.22
N ILE A 143 8.44 -8.28 -4.19
CA ILE A 143 8.92 -8.22 -2.79
C ILE A 143 9.77 -9.44 -2.48
N PHE A 144 9.31 -10.64 -2.85
CA PHE A 144 10.02 -11.88 -2.55
C PHE A 144 11.28 -12.09 -3.39
N GLU A 145 11.31 -11.60 -4.63
CA GLU A 145 12.53 -11.61 -5.47
C GLU A 145 13.68 -10.86 -4.81
N ILE A 146 13.39 -9.78 -4.08
CA ILE A 146 14.42 -8.90 -3.48
C ILE A 146 14.74 -9.29 -2.04
N LEU A 147 13.71 -9.56 -1.22
CA LEU A 147 13.90 -9.84 0.21
C LEU A 147 14.03 -11.34 0.52
N GLY A 148 13.87 -12.19 -0.48
CA GLY A 148 13.77 -13.63 -0.27
C GLY A 148 12.34 -14.05 0.09
N THR A 149 12.09 -15.33 -0.08
CA THR A 149 10.80 -15.94 0.26
C THR A 149 10.83 -16.42 1.71
N PRO A 150 9.77 -16.19 2.49
CA PRO A 150 9.63 -16.87 3.77
C PRO A 150 9.65 -18.39 3.52
N SER A 151 10.54 -19.11 4.21
CA SER A 151 10.78 -20.54 4.01
C SER A 151 9.50 -21.39 4.05
N GLY A 152 9.34 -22.27 3.07
CA GLY A 152 8.39 -23.41 3.10
C GLY A 152 6.92 -23.11 2.82
N THR A 153 6.45 -21.87 2.83
CA THR A 153 5.00 -21.58 2.89
C THR A 153 4.53 -20.66 1.77
N LEU A 154 5.41 -20.15 0.91
CA LEU A 154 5.06 -19.10 -0.05
C LEU A 154 4.03 -19.55 -1.07
N THR A 155 4.21 -20.72 -1.69
CA THR A 155 3.27 -21.24 -2.67
C THR A 155 1.89 -21.41 -2.06
N MET A 156 1.83 -21.91 -0.81
CA MET A 156 0.55 -22.05 -0.07
C MET A 156 -0.06 -20.67 0.27
N LEU A 157 0.74 -19.69 0.67
CA LEU A 157 0.26 -18.34 0.96
C LEU A 157 -0.30 -17.64 -0.28
N ILE A 158 0.41 -17.73 -1.41
CA ILE A 158 -0.05 -17.13 -2.68
C ILE A 158 -1.31 -17.84 -3.16
N MET A 159 -1.32 -19.18 -3.21
CA MET A 159 -2.50 -19.95 -3.64
C MET A 159 -3.69 -19.75 -2.71
N GLY A 160 -3.45 -19.70 -1.39
CA GLY A 160 -4.51 -19.41 -0.41
C GLY A 160 -5.05 -17.99 -0.55
N ALA A 161 -4.22 -17.02 -0.85
CA ALA A 161 -4.64 -15.64 -1.10
C ALA A 161 -5.43 -15.54 -2.41
N GLU A 162 -4.95 -16.12 -3.52
CA GLU A 162 -5.67 -16.17 -4.80
C GLU A 162 -7.07 -16.78 -4.63
N GLN A 163 -7.20 -17.95 -3.98
CA GLN A 163 -8.48 -18.60 -3.72
C GLN A 163 -9.41 -17.74 -2.87
N LYS A 164 -8.88 -17.04 -1.86
CA LYS A 164 -9.66 -16.15 -1.01
C LYS A 164 -10.21 -14.95 -1.79
N PHE A 165 -9.41 -14.33 -2.64
CA PHE A 165 -9.85 -13.21 -3.48
C PHE A 165 -10.90 -13.67 -4.50
N THR A 166 -10.74 -14.85 -5.11
CA THR A 166 -11.72 -15.43 -6.04
C THR A 166 -13.06 -15.69 -5.34
N ARG A 167 -13.07 -16.33 -4.16
CA ARG A 167 -14.30 -16.57 -3.38
C ARG A 167 -15.00 -15.29 -2.94
N MET A 168 -14.25 -14.25 -2.54
CA MET A 168 -14.84 -12.95 -2.20
C MET A 168 -15.50 -12.29 -3.41
N GLY A 169 -14.92 -12.45 -4.60
CA GLY A 169 -15.51 -11.98 -5.86
C GLY A 169 -16.84 -12.67 -6.19
N GLU A 170 -16.91 -14.00 -6.00
CA GLU A 170 -18.13 -14.80 -6.24
C GLU A 170 -19.24 -14.47 -5.25
N GLN A 171 -18.93 -14.30 -3.97
CA GLN A 171 -19.92 -13.94 -2.94
C GLN A 171 -20.53 -12.55 -3.18
N ASN A 172 -19.73 -11.58 -3.61
CA ASN A 172 -20.22 -10.25 -3.96
C ASN A 172 -21.11 -10.29 -5.23
N ALA A 173 -20.81 -11.17 -6.18
CA ALA A 173 -21.63 -11.35 -7.40
C ALA A 173 -22.98 -12.05 -7.11
N SER A 174 -23.03 -13.00 -6.16
CA SER A 174 -24.27 -13.68 -5.75
C SER A 174 -25.16 -12.81 -4.87
N GLY A 175 -24.57 -12.00 -3.99
CA GLY A 175 -25.30 -11.07 -3.13
C GLY A 175 -25.99 -9.91 -3.88
N GLN A 176 -25.51 -9.56 -5.07
CA GLN A 176 -26.19 -8.58 -5.92
C GLN A 176 -27.36 -9.15 -6.73
N ARG A 177 -27.35 -10.45 -7.04
CA ARG A 177 -28.48 -11.09 -7.78
C ARG A 177 -29.74 -11.26 -6.94
N SER A 178 -29.64 -11.36 -5.62
CA SER A 178 -30.79 -11.50 -4.73
C SER A 178 -31.56 -10.20 -4.45
N LYS A 179 -31.03 -9.04 -4.86
CA LYS A 179 -31.65 -7.72 -4.63
C LYS A 179 -32.39 -7.15 -5.84
N THR A 180 -32.47 -7.87 -6.96
CA THR A 180 -33.08 -7.39 -8.21
C THR A 180 -34.20 -8.27 -8.72
N SER A 181 -34.99 -8.92 -7.88
CA SER A 181 -36.25 -9.50 -8.28
C SER A 181 -37.35 -8.41 -8.24
N PRO A 182 -37.97 -8.03 -9.37
CA PRO A 182 -39.09 -7.11 -9.32
C PRO A 182 -40.30 -7.81 -8.70
N SER A 183 -40.87 -7.22 -7.68
CA SER A 183 -42.17 -7.59 -7.15
C SER A 183 -43.20 -7.29 -8.19
N THR A 184 -43.62 -8.29 -8.93
CA THR A 184 -44.87 -8.24 -9.75
C THR A 184 -46.04 -8.23 -8.76
N ARG A 185 -46.66 -7.10 -8.56
CA ARG A 185 -48.01 -7.01 -8.00
C ARG A 185 -48.99 -6.95 -9.17
N ALA A 186 -49.81 -7.96 -9.24
CA ALA A 186 -51.08 -7.96 -9.93
C ALA A 186 -52.06 -7.04 -9.20
#